data_3b1b92d403686b597ece42c50681f5ee
#
_entry.id   3b1b92d403686b597ece42c50681f5ee
#
_cell.length_a   1.000
_cell.length_b   1.000
_cell.length_c   1.000
_cell.angle_alpha   90.00
_cell.angle_beta   90.00
_cell.angle_gamma   90.00
#
_symmetry.space_group_name_H-M   'P 1'
#
loop_
_entity.id
_entity.type
_entity.pdbx_description
1 polymer ?
#
loop_
_entity_poly.entity_id
_entity_poly.type
_entity_poly.pdbx_seq_one_letter_code
_entity_poly.pdbx_strand_id
1 'polypeptide(L)'
;MPAQLRFEGWPKPALAFFHGLRKDNSKAYFERNRDLYLSAVRRPTEEFFAALQRELGPGWEAKVFRINRDLRFSKDKRPYQEHTSGYLAAATRASGLYVQVSDQGLYLAAGAHEMAADQLKRYRDAVAGREGEKLARIVASLEREGYATTEPRLKRVPSGYPADHPQGDLLRRTGLMASRTWKPGPWLHTSEALDRVRGAWRDARALTAWLEARVGPTRSGRGEDAGD
;
A
#
# COMPACT_ATOMS: atom_id res chain seq x y z
N MET A 1 31.46 11.51 -2.01
CA MET A 1 30.37 10.59 -1.66
C MET A 1 29.09 11.41 -1.63
N PRO A 2 28.04 11.12 -2.44
CA PRO A 2 26.77 11.80 -2.26
C PRO A 2 26.25 11.49 -0.85
N ALA A 3 25.77 12.54 -0.16
CA ALA A 3 25.22 12.42 1.17
C ALA A 3 24.13 11.31 1.14
N GLN A 4 24.29 10.32 2.00
CA GLN A 4 23.31 9.24 2.13
C GLN A 4 21.97 9.89 2.49
N LEU A 5 21.00 9.82 1.58
CA LEU A 5 19.64 10.30 1.80
C LEU A 5 19.08 9.62 3.06
N ARG A 6 19.04 10.35 4.16
CA ARG A 6 18.55 9.87 5.46
C ARG A 6 17.18 10.46 5.69
N PHE A 7 16.18 9.61 5.81
CA PHE A 7 14.86 10.06 6.18
C PHE A 7 14.81 10.48 7.66
N GLU A 8 14.41 11.71 7.91
CA GLU A 8 14.31 12.30 9.26
C GLU A 8 12.86 12.64 9.67
N GLY A 9 11.88 12.26 8.84
CA GLY A 9 10.46 12.57 9.02
C GLY A 9 9.94 13.55 7.96
N TRP A 10 8.62 13.65 7.87
CA TRP A 10 7.99 14.71 7.08
C TRP A 10 7.92 15.97 7.92
N PRO A 11 8.49 17.10 7.50
CA PRO A 11 8.48 18.34 8.28
C PRO A 11 7.04 18.87 8.43
N LYS A 12 6.77 19.63 9.49
CA LYS A 12 5.43 20.21 9.76
C LYS A 12 4.79 20.91 8.56
N PRO A 13 5.53 21.65 7.72
CA PRO A 13 4.98 22.27 6.51
C PRO A 13 4.38 21.26 5.49
N ALA A 14 4.79 19.97 5.51
CA ALA A 14 4.19 18.95 4.63
C ALA A 14 2.70 18.73 4.94
N LEU A 15 2.35 18.66 6.21
CA LEU A 15 0.95 18.47 6.62
C LEU A 15 0.14 19.74 6.36
N ALA A 16 0.75 20.92 6.60
CA ALA A 16 0.12 22.21 6.27
C ALA A 16 -0.17 22.36 4.78
N PHE A 17 0.73 21.88 3.91
CA PHE A 17 0.51 21.83 2.47
C PHE A 17 -0.74 21.02 2.12
N PHE A 18 -0.91 19.81 2.65
CA PHE A 18 -2.09 18.99 2.37
C PHE A 18 -3.38 19.57 2.95
N HIS A 19 -3.29 20.18 4.13
CA HIS A 19 -4.43 20.89 4.71
C HIS A 19 -4.91 22.04 3.81
N GLY A 20 -3.98 22.84 3.27
CA GLY A 20 -4.27 23.91 2.32
C GLY A 20 -4.80 23.36 0.98
N LEU A 21 -4.20 22.31 0.46
CA LEU A 21 -4.63 21.65 -0.79
C LEU A 21 -6.04 21.05 -0.68
N ARG A 22 -6.45 20.61 0.49
CA ARG A 22 -7.82 20.13 0.74
C ARG A 22 -8.84 21.26 0.68
N LYS A 23 -8.46 22.47 1.10
CA LYS A 23 -9.33 23.67 1.04
C LYS A 23 -9.38 24.28 -0.36
N ASP A 24 -8.26 24.28 -1.06
CA ASP A 24 -8.10 24.84 -2.41
C ASP A 24 -7.30 23.87 -3.28
N ASN A 25 -7.99 22.89 -3.89
CA ASN A 25 -7.36 21.91 -4.78
C ASN A 25 -7.25 22.47 -6.22
N SER A 26 -6.73 23.67 -6.36
CA SER A 26 -6.55 24.35 -7.65
C SER A 26 -5.10 24.31 -8.14
N LYS A 27 -4.92 24.46 -9.46
CA LYS A 27 -3.61 24.65 -10.06
C LYS A 27 -2.91 25.88 -9.48
N ALA A 28 -3.66 26.96 -9.23
CA ALA A 28 -3.11 28.19 -8.66
C ALA A 28 -2.54 27.98 -7.25
N TYR A 29 -3.24 27.20 -6.38
CA TYR A 29 -2.69 26.85 -5.08
C TYR A 29 -1.40 26.04 -5.21
N PHE A 30 -1.41 25.01 -6.07
CA PHE A 30 -0.25 24.14 -6.25
C PHE A 30 0.97 24.92 -6.74
N GLU A 31 0.81 25.78 -7.77
CA GLU A 31 1.92 26.57 -8.32
C GLU A 31 2.50 27.55 -7.29
N ARG A 32 1.66 28.19 -6.47
CA ARG A 32 2.14 29.06 -5.36
C ARG A 32 2.90 28.31 -4.28
N ASN A 33 2.64 27.01 -4.09
CA ASN A 33 3.23 26.18 -3.05
C ASN A 33 4.14 25.07 -3.61
N ARG A 34 4.57 25.19 -4.88
CA ARG A 34 5.35 24.15 -5.57
C ARG A 34 6.68 23.85 -4.88
N ASP A 35 7.43 24.89 -4.49
CA ASP A 35 8.72 24.71 -3.81
C ASP A 35 8.53 24.07 -2.42
N LEU A 36 7.47 24.43 -1.72
CA LEU A 36 7.09 23.78 -0.48
C LEU A 36 6.76 22.29 -0.70
N TYR A 37 5.99 21.97 -1.76
CA TYR A 37 5.71 20.59 -2.13
C TYR A 37 7.00 19.80 -2.41
N LEU A 38 7.90 20.35 -3.23
CA LEU A 38 9.14 19.67 -3.59
C LEU A 38 10.04 19.43 -2.39
N SER A 39 10.24 20.43 -1.54
CA SER A 39 11.16 20.38 -0.40
C SER A 39 10.59 19.65 0.82
N ALA A 40 9.33 19.88 1.16
CA ALA A 40 8.74 19.37 2.40
C ALA A 40 7.92 18.08 2.21
N VAL A 41 7.42 17.79 1.00
CA VAL A 41 6.59 16.61 0.73
C VAL A 41 7.33 15.61 -0.15
N ARG A 42 7.68 16.00 -1.37
CA ARG A 42 8.21 15.07 -2.37
C ARG A 42 9.55 14.47 -1.96
N ARG A 43 10.52 15.30 -1.63
CA ARG A 43 11.85 14.86 -1.23
C ARG A 43 11.84 13.95 0.01
N PRO A 44 11.21 14.30 1.15
CA PRO A 44 11.14 13.39 2.29
C PRO A 44 10.44 12.07 1.97
N THR A 45 9.44 12.08 1.09
CA THR A 45 8.77 10.85 0.65
C THR A 45 9.72 9.95 -0.15
N GLU A 46 10.53 10.51 -1.05
CA GLU A 46 11.55 9.77 -1.80
C GLU A 46 12.62 9.20 -0.87
N GLU A 47 13.08 9.99 0.10
CA GLU A 47 14.05 9.55 1.12
C GLU A 47 13.49 8.38 1.97
N PHE A 48 12.20 8.45 2.34
CA PHE A 48 11.50 7.41 3.07
C PHE A 48 11.47 6.08 2.29
N PHE A 49 11.02 6.12 1.04
CA PHE A 49 10.96 4.92 0.21
C PHE A 49 12.33 4.36 -0.14
N ALA A 50 13.32 5.23 -0.36
CA ALA A 50 14.70 4.81 -0.58
C ALA A 50 15.31 4.13 0.66
N ALA A 51 14.97 4.60 1.87
CA ALA A 51 15.39 3.95 3.11
C ALA A 51 14.79 2.55 3.25
N LEU A 52 13.49 2.39 3.03
CA LEU A 52 12.80 1.08 3.05
C LEU A 52 13.35 0.13 1.99
N GLN A 53 13.58 0.61 0.76
CA GLN A 53 14.11 -0.22 -0.33
C GLN A 53 15.50 -0.77 0.00
N ARG A 54 16.38 0.06 0.57
CA ARG A 54 17.73 -0.40 0.99
C ARG A 54 17.66 -1.54 2.03
N GLU A 55 16.71 -1.47 2.94
CA GLU A 55 16.53 -2.49 4.00
C GLU A 55 15.93 -3.79 3.46
N LEU A 56 15.01 -3.69 2.53
CA LEU A 56 14.37 -4.84 1.91
C LEU A 56 15.28 -5.52 0.87
N GLY A 57 16.28 -4.81 0.38
CA GLY A 57 17.30 -5.33 -0.53
C GLY A 57 16.94 -5.23 -2.02
N PRO A 58 17.83 -5.73 -2.90
CA PRO A 58 17.77 -5.47 -4.34
C PRO A 58 16.59 -6.14 -5.07
N GLY A 59 15.89 -7.06 -4.41
CA GLY A 59 14.68 -7.70 -4.96
C GLY A 59 13.40 -6.86 -4.81
N TRP A 60 13.51 -5.62 -4.32
CA TRP A 60 12.38 -4.73 -4.11
C TRP A 60 12.49 -3.46 -4.95
N GLU A 61 11.41 -3.11 -5.62
CA GLU A 61 11.30 -1.87 -6.39
C GLU A 61 10.41 -0.88 -5.65
N ALA A 62 10.91 0.35 -5.48
CA ALA A 62 10.16 1.45 -4.89
C ALA A 62 9.67 2.40 -6.00
N LYS A 63 8.41 2.83 -5.91
CA LYS A 63 7.85 3.88 -6.75
C LYS A 63 7.09 4.87 -5.89
N VAL A 64 7.46 6.15 -5.97
CA VAL A 64 6.71 7.26 -5.36
C VAL A 64 5.79 7.82 -6.43
N PHE A 65 4.49 7.88 -6.13
CA PHE A 65 3.51 8.41 -7.07
C PHE A 65 3.61 9.92 -7.22
N ARG A 66 3.22 10.43 -8.39
CA ARG A 66 3.01 11.86 -8.60
C ARG A 66 1.75 12.32 -7.86
N ILE A 67 1.72 13.58 -7.48
CA ILE A 67 0.56 14.16 -6.80
C ILE A 67 -0.66 14.35 -7.72
N ASN A 68 -0.45 14.39 -9.03
CA ASN A 68 -1.52 14.56 -10.01
C ASN A 68 -2.47 13.36 -10.01
N ARG A 69 -3.77 13.63 -10.03
CA ARG A 69 -4.80 12.59 -10.18
C ARG A 69 -4.99 12.23 -11.65
N ASP A 70 -5.28 10.96 -11.90
CA ASP A 70 -5.83 10.56 -13.19
C ASP A 70 -7.33 10.92 -13.22
N LEU A 71 -7.66 11.91 -14.08
CA LEU A 71 -9.01 12.43 -14.18
C LEU A 71 -9.83 11.77 -15.30
N ARG A 72 -9.23 10.88 -16.09
CA ARG A 72 -9.89 10.31 -17.28
C ARG A 72 -11.22 9.65 -16.94
N PHE A 73 -11.24 8.84 -15.88
CA PHE A 73 -12.42 8.07 -15.46
C PHE A 73 -13.00 8.52 -14.10
N SER A 74 -12.45 9.58 -13.49
CA SER A 74 -12.87 10.05 -12.17
C SER A 74 -14.06 11.00 -12.27
N LYS A 75 -15.06 10.82 -11.41
CA LYS A 75 -16.13 11.81 -11.18
C LYS A 75 -15.61 13.05 -10.45
N ASP A 76 -14.64 12.87 -9.56
CA ASP A 76 -13.96 13.95 -8.87
C ASP A 76 -12.90 14.58 -9.79
N LYS A 77 -13.11 15.82 -10.19
CA LYS A 77 -12.25 16.56 -11.14
C LYS A 77 -11.17 17.39 -10.44
N ARG A 78 -10.98 17.27 -9.14
CA ARG A 78 -9.86 17.91 -8.43
C ARG A 78 -8.53 17.39 -8.97
N PRO A 79 -7.59 18.25 -9.38
CA PRO A 79 -6.40 17.83 -10.11
C PRO A 79 -5.34 17.12 -9.27
N TYR A 80 -5.35 17.27 -7.95
CA TYR A 80 -4.29 16.75 -7.08
C TYR A 80 -4.82 15.79 -6.02
N GLN A 81 -3.99 14.81 -5.68
CA GLN A 81 -4.17 13.97 -4.50
C GLN A 81 -3.91 14.79 -3.22
N GLU A 82 -4.72 14.58 -2.20
CA GLU A 82 -4.56 15.25 -0.89
C GLU A 82 -3.60 14.46 0.04
N HIS A 83 -2.70 13.70 -0.56
CA HIS A 83 -1.69 12.90 0.11
C HIS A 83 -0.48 12.68 -0.80
N THR A 84 0.65 12.33 -0.20
CA THR A 84 1.76 11.70 -0.91
C THR A 84 1.75 10.20 -0.65
N SER A 85 2.13 9.40 -1.63
CA SER A 85 2.14 7.96 -1.49
C SER A 85 3.16 7.31 -2.41
N GLY A 86 3.43 6.05 -2.13
CA GLY A 86 4.25 5.19 -2.95
C GLY A 86 4.06 3.73 -2.56
N TYR A 87 4.71 2.87 -3.29
CA TYR A 87 4.71 1.45 -2.97
C TYR A 87 6.12 0.85 -3.12
N LEU A 88 6.35 -0.24 -2.42
CA LEU A 88 7.42 -1.19 -2.68
C LEU A 88 6.81 -2.51 -3.09
N ALA A 89 7.28 -3.07 -4.18
CA ALA A 89 6.85 -4.38 -4.67
C ALA A 89 8.04 -5.33 -4.71
N ALA A 90 7.83 -6.58 -4.31
CA ALA A 90 8.79 -7.64 -4.60
C ALA A 90 8.87 -7.89 -6.11
N ALA A 91 10.00 -8.41 -6.60
CA ALA A 91 10.18 -8.74 -8.02
C ALA A 91 9.09 -9.68 -8.57
N THR A 92 8.52 -10.54 -7.72
CA THR A 92 7.40 -11.42 -8.04
C THR A 92 6.07 -10.69 -8.24
N ARG A 93 5.94 -9.48 -7.65
CA ARG A 93 4.69 -8.68 -7.60
C ARG A 93 3.47 -9.44 -7.03
N ALA A 94 3.71 -10.51 -6.27
CA ALA A 94 2.64 -11.24 -5.58
C ALA A 94 2.22 -10.54 -4.30
N SER A 95 3.09 -9.69 -3.76
CA SER A 95 2.80 -8.83 -2.61
C SER A 95 3.56 -7.51 -2.71
N GLY A 96 3.15 -6.54 -1.89
CA GLY A 96 3.80 -5.24 -1.80
C GLY A 96 3.47 -4.52 -0.50
N LEU A 97 4.09 -3.37 -0.35
CA LEU A 97 3.88 -2.44 0.75
C LEU A 97 3.50 -1.08 0.17
N TYR A 98 2.30 -0.61 0.45
CA TYR A 98 1.83 0.72 0.11
C TYR A 98 1.87 1.61 1.35
N VAL A 99 2.37 2.83 1.21
CA VAL A 99 2.36 3.84 2.28
C VAL A 99 1.85 5.16 1.72
N GLN A 100 0.98 5.81 2.50
CA GLN A 100 0.38 7.11 2.19
C GLN A 100 0.49 8.03 3.40
N VAL A 101 0.81 9.30 3.17
CA VAL A 101 0.90 10.34 4.19
C VAL A 101 0.12 11.58 3.78
N SER A 102 -0.65 12.12 4.72
CA SER A 102 -1.44 13.34 4.56
C SER A 102 -1.53 14.09 5.90
N ASP A 103 -2.30 15.16 5.95
CA ASP A 103 -2.70 15.83 7.20
C ASP A 103 -3.63 14.98 8.09
N GLN A 104 -4.15 13.86 7.57
CA GLN A 104 -4.94 12.88 8.33
C GLN A 104 -4.06 11.80 9.00
N GLY A 105 -2.76 11.79 8.72
CA GLY A 105 -1.79 10.84 9.26
C GLY A 105 -1.14 9.95 8.23
N LEU A 106 -0.72 8.76 8.66
CA LEU A 106 -0.07 7.75 7.84
C LEU A 106 -0.98 6.53 7.71
N TYR A 107 -1.19 6.09 6.47
CA TYR A 107 -1.83 4.83 6.14
C TYR A 107 -0.80 3.88 5.53
N LEU A 108 -0.88 2.62 5.93
CA LEU A 108 -0.07 1.53 5.39
C LEU A 108 -0.98 0.38 4.99
N ALA A 109 -0.66 -0.30 3.88
CA ALA A 109 -1.25 -1.57 3.50
C ALA A 109 -0.17 -2.51 2.96
N ALA A 110 -0.15 -3.76 3.43
CA ALA A 110 0.79 -4.79 3.01
C ALA A 110 0.05 -6.03 2.52
N GLY A 111 0.44 -6.57 1.36
CA GLY A 111 -0.20 -7.72 0.72
C GLY A 111 -0.43 -7.52 -0.77
N ALA A 112 -1.45 -8.18 -1.34
CA ALA A 112 -1.86 -8.08 -2.74
C ALA A 112 -3.11 -7.20 -2.86
N HIS A 113 -3.00 -6.02 -3.48
CA HIS A 113 -4.15 -5.11 -3.66
C HIS A 113 -5.18 -5.71 -4.61
N GLU A 114 -4.75 -6.18 -5.75
CA GLU A 114 -5.56 -6.87 -6.76
C GLU A 114 -4.74 -7.99 -7.37
N MET A 115 -5.34 -9.15 -7.56
CA MET A 115 -4.70 -10.31 -8.15
C MET A 115 -5.13 -10.45 -9.60
N ALA A 116 -4.18 -10.67 -10.52
CA ALA A 116 -4.47 -11.06 -11.89
C ALA A 116 -5.25 -12.39 -11.93
N ALA A 117 -5.93 -12.68 -13.02
CA ALA A 117 -6.80 -13.85 -13.11
C ALA A 117 -6.11 -15.18 -12.76
N ASP A 118 -4.87 -15.37 -13.23
CA ASP A 118 -4.05 -16.54 -12.94
C ASP A 118 -3.56 -16.59 -11.49
N GLN A 119 -3.24 -15.43 -10.90
CA GLN A 119 -2.91 -15.27 -9.49
C GLN A 119 -4.13 -15.58 -8.62
N LEU A 120 -5.28 -15.03 -8.97
CA LEU A 120 -6.53 -15.24 -8.25
C LEU A 120 -6.96 -16.71 -8.26
N LYS A 121 -6.73 -17.41 -9.37
CA LYS A 121 -6.96 -18.85 -9.43
C LYS A 121 -6.07 -19.60 -8.44
N ARG A 122 -4.75 -19.36 -8.47
CA ARG A 122 -3.81 -20.00 -7.52
C ARG A 122 -4.14 -19.67 -6.05
N TYR A 123 -4.49 -18.42 -5.78
CA TYR A 123 -4.95 -17.98 -4.46
C TYR A 123 -6.14 -18.82 -3.98
N ARG A 124 -7.18 -18.94 -4.80
CA ARG A 124 -8.41 -19.68 -4.46
C ARG A 124 -8.16 -21.16 -4.30
N ASP A 125 -7.37 -21.77 -5.19
CA ASP A 125 -6.99 -23.18 -5.07
C ASP A 125 -6.25 -23.47 -3.77
N ALA A 126 -5.32 -22.59 -3.37
CA ALA A 126 -4.61 -22.69 -2.10
C ALA A 126 -5.52 -22.49 -0.88
N VAL A 127 -6.46 -21.52 -0.95
CA VAL A 127 -7.45 -21.26 0.11
C VAL A 127 -8.44 -22.40 0.27
N ALA A 128 -8.87 -23.02 -0.81
CA ALA A 128 -9.75 -24.20 -0.76
C ALA A 128 -9.04 -25.47 -0.26
N GLY A 129 -7.72 -25.49 -0.29
CA GLY A 129 -6.89 -26.60 0.23
C GLY A 129 -6.41 -26.38 1.66
N ARG A 130 -5.42 -27.19 2.04
CA ARG A 130 -4.81 -27.17 3.39
C ARG A 130 -4.21 -25.82 3.82
N GLU A 131 -3.83 -25.00 2.87
CA GLU A 131 -3.23 -23.68 3.15
C GLU A 131 -4.27 -22.61 3.57
N GLY A 132 -5.55 -22.86 3.32
CA GLY A 132 -6.63 -21.93 3.68
C GLY A 132 -6.78 -21.74 5.19
N GLU A 133 -6.66 -22.80 5.98
CA GLU A 133 -6.69 -22.70 7.45
C GLU A 133 -5.51 -21.91 7.99
N LYS A 134 -4.32 -22.10 7.39
CA LYS A 134 -3.14 -21.32 7.77
C LYS A 134 -3.34 -19.85 7.47
N LEU A 135 -3.85 -19.52 6.29
CA LEU A 135 -4.15 -18.14 5.91
C LEU A 135 -5.21 -17.52 6.83
N ALA A 136 -6.27 -18.26 7.16
CA ALA A 136 -7.30 -17.78 8.09
C ALA A 136 -6.71 -17.42 9.45
N ARG A 137 -5.79 -18.24 9.99
CA ARG A 137 -5.09 -17.94 11.24
C ARG A 137 -4.20 -16.70 11.15
N ILE A 138 -3.50 -16.52 10.03
CA ILE A 138 -2.68 -15.32 9.77
C ILE A 138 -3.57 -14.08 9.76
N VAL A 139 -4.68 -14.10 9.02
CA VAL A 139 -5.64 -12.99 8.94
C VAL A 139 -6.20 -12.66 10.32
N ALA A 140 -6.69 -13.67 11.05
CA ALA A 140 -7.24 -13.47 12.40
C ALA A 140 -6.19 -12.94 13.40
N SER A 141 -4.90 -13.29 13.25
CA SER A 141 -3.82 -12.71 14.07
C SER A 141 -3.65 -11.22 13.80
N LEU A 142 -3.57 -10.82 12.53
CA LEU A 142 -3.45 -9.43 12.14
C LEU A 142 -4.63 -8.58 12.60
N GLU A 143 -5.86 -9.12 12.49
CA GLU A 143 -7.07 -8.43 12.98
C GLU A 143 -7.05 -8.23 14.49
N ARG A 144 -6.60 -9.21 15.27
CA ARG A 144 -6.42 -9.07 16.73
C ARG A 144 -5.35 -8.05 17.10
N GLU A 145 -4.34 -7.86 16.25
CA GLU A 145 -3.30 -6.86 16.40
C GLU A 145 -3.75 -5.45 15.94
N GLY A 146 -5.01 -5.32 15.49
CA GLY A 146 -5.61 -4.05 15.09
C GLY A 146 -5.37 -3.65 13.64
N TYR A 147 -5.04 -4.61 12.78
CA TYR A 147 -5.04 -4.40 11.33
C TYR A 147 -6.43 -4.63 10.75
N ALA A 148 -6.85 -3.77 9.83
CA ALA A 148 -7.98 -4.07 8.95
C ALA A 148 -7.51 -4.94 7.80
N THR A 149 -8.30 -5.94 7.41
CA THR A 149 -8.01 -6.78 6.25
C THR A 149 -8.99 -6.50 5.12
N THR A 150 -8.58 -6.80 3.87
CA THR A 150 -9.44 -6.57 2.71
C THR A 150 -10.75 -7.32 2.84
N GLU A 151 -11.87 -6.64 2.73
CA GLU A 151 -13.21 -7.23 2.78
C GLU A 151 -13.52 -8.13 1.57
N PRO A 152 -14.41 -9.12 1.71
CA PRO A 152 -14.89 -9.91 0.59
C PRO A 152 -15.56 -9.04 -0.49
N ARG A 153 -15.07 -9.10 -1.73
CA ARG A 153 -15.63 -8.32 -2.85
C ARG A 153 -16.82 -9.01 -3.52
N LEU A 154 -16.81 -10.34 -3.53
CA LEU A 154 -17.87 -11.13 -4.15
C LEU A 154 -18.97 -11.45 -3.14
N LYS A 155 -20.22 -11.42 -3.57
CA LYS A 155 -21.37 -11.77 -2.73
C LYS A 155 -21.47 -13.27 -2.42
N ARG A 156 -20.98 -14.12 -3.32
CA ARG A 156 -21.04 -15.59 -3.21
C ARG A 156 -19.66 -16.19 -3.44
N VAL A 157 -19.44 -17.36 -2.90
CA VAL A 157 -18.26 -18.17 -3.20
C VAL A 157 -18.25 -18.44 -4.72
N PRO A 158 -17.10 -18.26 -5.40
CA PRO A 158 -17.00 -18.48 -6.84
C PRO A 158 -17.36 -19.93 -7.24
N SER A 159 -17.88 -20.10 -8.46
CA SER A 159 -18.12 -21.43 -9.02
C SER A 159 -16.84 -22.27 -9.03
N GLY A 160 -16.99 -23.57 -8.80
CA GLY A 160 -15.86 -24.51 -8.67
C GLY A 160 -15.38 -24.73 -7.23
N TYR A 161 -15.96 -24.01 -6.25
CA TYR A 161 -15.71 -24.23 -4.82
C TYR A 161 -17.04 -24.44 -4.08
N PRO A 162 -17.07 -25.27 -3.00
CA PRO A 162 -18.30 -25.48 -2.20
C PRO A 162 -18.85 -24.15 -1.66
N ALA A 163 -20.14 -23.94 -1.80
CA ALA A 163 -20.78 -22.69 -1.36
C ALA A 163 -20.69 -22.45 0.17
N ASP A 164 -20.62 -23.53 0.93
CA ASP A 164 -20.49 -23.58 2.38
C ASP A 164 -19.04 -23.81 2.85
N HIS A 165 -18.04 -23.56 1.98
CA HIS A 165 -16.65 -23.78 2.30
C HIS A 165 -16.23 -22.99 3.57
N PRO A 166 -15.53 -23.61 4.55
CA PRO A 166 -15.13 -22.95 5.81
C PRO A 166 -14.37 -21.64 5.62
N GLN A 167 -13.62 -21.52 4.50
CA GLN A 167 -12.87 -20.32 4.13
C GLN A 167 -13.62 -19.50 3.06
N GLY A 168 -14.95 -19.52 3.05
CA GLY A 168 -15.77 -18.84 2.07
C GLY A 168 -15.50 -17.35 1.96
N ASP A 169 -15.22 -16.67 3.08
CA ASP A 169 -14.88 -15.24 3.10
C ASP A 169 -13.58 -14.95 2.37
N LEU A 170 -12.56 -15.77 2.57
CA LEU A 170 -11.29 -15.66 1.85
C LEU A 170 -11.47 -15.93 0.34
N LEU A 171 -12.27 -16.93 -0.04
CA LEU A 171 -12.55 -17.26 -1.44
C LEU A 171 -13.27 -16.12 -2.19
N ARG A 172 -14.04 -15.29 -1.49
CA ARG A 172 -14.76 -14.14 -2.06
C ARG A 172 -13.89 -12.89 -2.26
N ARG A 173 -12.65 -12.88 -1.75
CA ARG A 173 -11.71 -11.76 -1.92
C ARG A 173 -11.05 -11.81 -3.30
N THR A 174 -10.73 -10.66 -3.88
CA THR A 174 -10.00 -10.52 -5.15
C THR A 174 -8.60 -9.93 -4.95
N GLY A 175 -8.30 -9.52 -3.75
CA GLY A 175 -7.03 -9.11 -3.22
C GLY A 175 -7.02 -9.35 -1.72
N LEU A 176 -5.86 -9.37 -1.09
CA LEU A 176 -5.73 -9.54 0.35
C LEU A 176 -4.59 -8.69 0.89
N MET A 177 -4.95 -7.66 1.64
CA MET A 177 -4.02 -6.77 2.33
C MET A 177 -4.39 -6.68 3.81
N ALA A 178 -3.37 -6.51 4.65
CA ALA A 178 -3.51 -5.99 6.00
C ALA A 178 -3.14 -4.52 6.00
N SER A 179 -3.99 -3.68 6.58
CA SER A 179 -3.80 -2.22 6.59
C SER A 179 -3.96 -1.63 7.98
N ARG A 180 -3.25 -0.52 8.21
CA ARG A 180 -3.32 0.24 9.46
C ARG A 180 -3.22 1.73 9.19
N THR A 181 -3.96 2.51 9.97
CA THR A 181 -3.89 3.97 9.95
C THR A 181 -3.45 4.48 11.31
N TRP A 182 -2.49 5.41 11.30
CA TRP A 182 -2.09 6.15 12.48
C TRP A 182 -2.49 7.62 12.31
N LYS A 183 -3.15 8.17 13.32
CA LYS A 183 -3.45 9.61 13.38
C LYS A 183 -2.15 10.42 13.39
N PRO A 184 -2.16 11.65 12.86
CA PRO A 184 -0.97 12.50 12.88
C PRO A 184 -0.53 12.79 14.32
N GLY A 185 0.78 12.89 14.50
CA GLY A 185 1.40 13.19 15.79
C GLY A 185 2.87 13.60 15.62
N PRO A 186 3.57 13.98 16.70
CA PRO A 186 4.97 14.40 16.63
C PRO A 186 5.91 13.40 15.96
N TRP A 187 5.62 12.11 16.10
CA TRP A 187 6.36 10.99 15.51
C TRP A 187 6.46 11.07 13.97
N LEU A 188 5.46 11.67 13.31
CA LEU A 188 5.43 11.79 11.84
C LEU A 188 6.53 12.74 11.32
N HIS A 189 7.01 13.64 12.20
CA HIS A 189 8.05 14.63 11.90
C HIS A 189 9.46 14.15 12.26
N THR A 190 9.62 12.87 12.57
CA THR A 190 10.90 12.26 12.97
C THR A 190 11.09 10.91 12.24
N SER A 191 12.25 10.28 12.41
CA SER A 191 12.52 8.93 11.89
C SER A 191 11.60 7.85 12.48
N GLU A 192 10.89 8.12 13.59
CA GLU A 192 9.91 7.21 14.19
C GLU A 192 8.81 6.80 13.19
N ALA A 193 8.48 7.66 12.21
CA ALA A 193 7.55 7.31 11.14
C ALA A 193 8.03 6.08 10.34
N LEU A 194 9.33 5.99 10.07
CA LEU A 194 9.94 4.84 9.40
C LEU A 194 9.90 3.59 10.29
N ASP A 195 10.16 3.74 11.60
CA ASP A 195 10.14 2.63 12.55
C ASP A 195 8.75 2.02 12.71
N ARG A 196 7.70 2.85 12.69
CA ARG A 196 6.30 2.39 12.69
C ARG A 196 5.97 1.55 11.46
N VAL A 197 6.42 1.99 10.28
CA VAL A 197 6.22 1.25 9.03
C VAL A 197 7.02 -0.06 9.03
N ARG A 198 8.25 -0.05 9.54
CA ARG A 198 9.05 -1.27 9.74
C ARG A 198 8.38 -2.28 10.67
N GLY A 199 7.80 -1.81 11.77
CA GLY A 199 7.02 -2.63 12.68
C GLY A 199 5.85 -3.30 11.98
N ALA A 200 5.00 -2.52 11.33
CA ALA A 200 3.85 -3.03 10.60
C ALA A 200 4.22 -3.97 9.44
N TRP A 201 5.33 -3.71 8.76
CA TRP A 201 5.84 -4.64 7.76
C TRP A 201 6.26 -5.98 8.35
N ARG A 202 6.92 -5.99 9.52
CA ARG A 202 7.26 -7.23 10.23
C ARG A 202 6.03 -8.01 10.64
N ASP A 203 5.00 -7.34 11.15
CA ASP A 203 3.73 -7.95 11.53
C ASP A 203 3.05 -8.61 10.32
N ALA A 204 3.09 -7.96 9.14
CA ALA A 204 2.51 -8.47 7.90
C ALA A 204 3.35 -9.56 7.19
N ARG A 205 4.56 -9.91 7.69
CA ARG A 205 5.46 -10.87 7.01
C ARG A 205 4.84 -12.24 6.77
N ALA A 206 4.07 -12.75 7.72
CA ALA A 206 3.42 -14.05 7.55
C ALA A 206 2.43 -14.05 6.38
N LEU A 207 1.67 -12.95 6.21
CA LEU A 207 0.74 -12.76 5.10
C LEU A 207 1.47 -12.65 3.77
N THR A 208 2.46 -11.75 3.69
CA THR A 208 3.20 -11.53 2.45
C THR A 208 3.99 -12.76 2.01
N ALA A 209 4.61 -13.48 2.95
CA ALA A 209 5.29 -14.73 2.66
C ALA A 209 4.32 -15.83 2.16
N TRP A 210 3.11 -15.90 2.71
CA TRP A 210 2.09 -16.83 2.23
C TRP A 210 1.67 -16.49 0.79
N LEU A 211 1.44 -15.20 0.49
CA LEU A 211 1.10 -14.73 -0.86
C LEU A 211 2.22 -15.04 -1.85
N GLU A 212 3.47 -14.74 -1.52
CA GLU A 212 4.62 -15.04 -2.38
C GLU A 212 4.72 -16.55 -2.70
N ALA A 213 4.52 -17.40 -1.69
CA ALA A 213 4.68 -18.84 -1.82
C ALA A 213 3.52 -19.52 -2.58
N ARG A 214 2.29 -18.98 -2.48
CA ARG A 214 1.07 -19.64 -2.99
C ARG A 214 0.47 -18.94 -4.21
N VAL A 215 0.65 -17.64 -4.31
CA VAL A 215 0.14 -16.85 -5.44
C VAL A 215 1.23 -16.64 -6.49
N GLY A 216 2.39 -16.16 -6.07
CA GLY A 216 3.55 -15.94 -6.94
C GLY A 216 3.30 -14.92 -8.05
N PRO A 217 4.24 -14.78 -9.01
CA PRO A 217 4.13 -13.82 -10.10
C PRO A 217 2.99 -14.14 -11.06
N THR A 218 2.42 -13.12 -11.70
CA THR A 218 1.50 -13.35 -12.81
C THR A 218 2.24 -13.91 -14.03
N ARG A 219 1.60 -14.86 -14.69
CA ARG A 219 2.04 -15.46 -15.97
C ARG A 219 1.34 -14.82 -17.17
N SER A 220 0.24 -14.13 -16.95
CA SER A 220 -0.41 -13.28 -17.95
C SER A 220 0.51 -12.10 -18.19
N GLY A 221 0.94 -11.88 -19.45
CA GLY A 221 1.84 -10.79 -19.81
C GLY A 221 1.39 -9.48 -19.18
N ARG A 222 2.35 -8.61 -18.89
CA ARG A 222 2.12 -7.31 -18.25
C ARG A 222 0.90 -6.64 -18.87
N GLY A 223 -0.20 -6.60 -18.14
CA GLY A 223 -1.18 -5.56 -18.35
C GLY A 223 -0.41 -4.25 -18.18
N GLU A 224 -0.39 -3.44 -19.20
CA GLU A 224 0.29 -2.15 -19.24
C GLU A 224 0.01 -1.39 -17.94
N ASP A 225 1.09 -0.92 -17.33
CA ASP A 225 1.02 -0.03 -16.17
C ASP A 225 0.04 1.09 -16.48
N ALA A 226 -1.16 1.01 -15.95
CA ALA A 226 -2.13 2.08 -16.02
C ALA A 226 -1.62 3.20 -15.12
N GLY A 227 -0.95 4.17 -15.74
CA GLY A 227 -0.63 5.43 -15.10
C GLY A 227 0.84 5.80 -15.07
N ASP A 228 1.36 6.21 -16.21
CA ASP A 228 2.42 7.21 -16.29
C ASP A 228 1.86 8.61 -16.03
#